data_8f7a57d1d7f2c9af6cc3b225511732e0
#
_entry.id   8f7a57d1d7f2c9af6cc3b225511732e0
#
_cell.length_a   1.000
_cell.length_b   1.000
_cell.length_c   1.000
_cell.angle_alpha   90.00
_cell.angle_beta   90.00
_cell.angle_gamma   90.00
#
_symmetry.space_group_name_H-M   'P 1'
#
loop_
_entity.id
_entity.type
_entity.pdbx_description
1 polymer ?
#
loop_
_entity_poly.entity_id
_entity_poly.type
_entity_poly.pdbx_seq_one_letter_code
_entity_poly.pdbx_strand_id
1 'polypeptide(L)'
;MNRISMMNKVIPVTPLCLALVLMLLGGCGGSSGPDPNPPAPTPLSATNLNLIFVASEDLTYHASGDINPRTANFTSQGLQRSLLMAPFLQQQVLGSQNVTGIYALEPMTHLQTAKNYPDMVGLETIQQFAMLNRITLSRGSNSPVTGNSYPLNASYSSAPVPDGVAQPLLTCPGKSGLPPYNCQGLDFRDLEQANESLVSNIVKAGRPGFYVFSAPWETISVLMANINRLEGYNLVVPARYAGPNYIYAMAIAPSGGATLVTYNSDIVPPASYPTLPAGGIVTASCLPASTNTTFHIQVTGGVDGAVVPAGMNKNETVYLVRHAEAHPASWWDDGNYIAAGQWRALDLPYALRGKIQPTLVYSIDPAQVLPGGTSQEGSFYSYVRTNLTVLPYAIANDLPYNLAASFELLAQNPPAPATAASNFFFTGETFSNQSLLVGWEHDHIPPTVNALLASYHGKEQSAPNWPDDDFDTVWTVKLDDNGNLSIDNATCEGINSAALPPTPPQF
;
A
#
# COMPACT_ATOMS: atom_id res chain seq x y z
N MET A 1 -9.07 -65.84 7.11
CA MET A 1 -8.84 -66.78 8.24
C MET A 1 -7.97 -66.07 9.26
N ASN A 2 -8.36 -66.21 10.49
CA ASN A 2 -7.80 -65.75 11.78
C ASN A 2 -8.08 -64.30 12.23
N ARG A 3 -9.17 -64.22 13.01
CA ARG A 3 -9.43 -63.26 14.06
C ARG A 3 -8.53 -63.54 15.24
N ILE A 4 -7.99 -62.47 15.87
CA ILE A 4 -7.65 -62.54 17.29
C ILE A 4 -8.21 -61.30 17.96
N SER A 5 -9.11 -61.56 18.91
CA SER A 5 -9.72 -60.71 19.89
C SER A 5 -8.86 -60.71 21.16
N MET A 6 -8.69 -59.61 21.85
CA MET A 6 -8.44 -59.56 23.34
C MET A 6 -8.57 -58.13 23.83
N MET A 7 -9.55 -57.84 24.54
CA MET A 7 -9.81 -57.94 25.99
C MET A 7 -9.36 -56.70 26.75
N ASN A 8 -10.36 -55.97 27.18
CA ASN A 8 -10.34 -54.88 28.18
C ASN A 8 -9.77 -55.36 29.53
N LYS A 9 -8.96 -54.54 30.14
CA LYS A 9 -8.79 -54.55 31.60
C LYS A 9 -9.03 -53.16 32.18
N VAL A 10 -10.08 -53.04 32.90
CA VAL A 10 -10.44 -51.95 33.80
C VAL A 10 -9.69 -52.17 35.14
N ILE A 11 -9.03 -51.14 35.66
CA ILE A 11 -8.48 -51.10 37.02
C ILE A 11 -9.14 -49.92 37.72
N PRO A 12 -9.70 -50.18 38.95
CA PRO A 12 -10.42 -49.15 39.70
C PRO A 12 -9.45 -48.25 40.49
N VAL A 13 -9.77 -46.98 40.56
CA VAL A 13 -9.09 -45.99 41.40
C VAL A 13 -9.90 -45.84 42.70
N THR A 14 -9.26 -46.11 43.82
CA THR A 14 -9.75 -45.80 45.19
C THR A 14 -9.27 -44.42 45.62
N PRO A 15 -10.08 -43.66 46.34
CA PRO A 15 -9.69 -42.35 46.86
C PRO A 15 -9.00 -42.48 48.23
N LEU A 16 -7.96 -41.68 48.43
CA LEU A 16 -7.35 -41.51 49.74
C LEU A 16 -7.49 -40.05 50.21
N CYS A 17 -8.32 -39.86 51.21
CA CYS A 17 -8.39 -38.68 52.05
C CYS A 17 -7.19 -38.64 52.99
N LEU A 18 -6.65 -37.47 53.31
CA LEU A 18 -6.14 -37.04 54.64
C LEU A 18 -5.05 -36.00 54.43
N ALA A 19 -4.85 -34.97 55.14
CA ALA A 19 -5.31 -34.41 56.38
C ALA A 19 -4.76 -33.00 56.53
N LEU A 20 -5.49 -32.19 57.12
CA LEU A 20 -5.24 -30.84 57.57
C LEU A 20 -4.05 -30.74 58.55
N VAL A 21 -3.08 -29.83 58.26
CA VAL A 21 -2.24 -29.23 59.31
C VAL A 21 -2.25 -27.71 59.12
N LEU A 22 -2.96 -27.03 59.99
CA LEU A 22 -2.84 -25.61 60.24
C LEU A 22 -1.48 -25.31 60.90
N MET A 23 -0.67 -24.47 60.28
CA MET A 23 0.32 -23.66 60.98
C MET A 23 0.03 -22.19 60.72
N LEU A 24 -0.49 -21.54 61.72
CA LEU A 24 -0.56 -20.11 61.90
C LEU A 24 0.86 -19.58 62.11
N LEU A 25 1.42 -18.90 61.12
CA LEU A 25 2.51 -17.95 61.30
C LEU A 25 2.05 -16.62 60.72
N GLY A 26 1.77 -15.66 61.57
CA GLY A 26 1.49 -14.29 61.18
C GLY A 26 2.70 -13.67 60.53
N GLY A 27 2.51 -13.29 59.26
CA GLY A 27 3.40 -12.41 58.51
C GLY A 27 2.55 -11.27 58.01
N CYS A 28 2.82 -10.03 58.43
CA CYS A 28 2.32 -8.82 57.83
C CYS A 28 2.79 -8.78 56.38
N GLY A 29 2.01 -9.32 55.45
CA GLY A 29 2.16 -9.15 54.03
C GLY A 29 1.21 -8.04 53.61
N GLY A 30 1.75 -6.90 53.24
CA GLY A 30 0.99 -5.86 52.59
C GLY A 30 0.24 -6.43 51.39
N SER A 31 -1.06 -6.16 51.28
CA SER A 31 -1.85 -6.41 50.08
C SER A 31 -1.25 -5.60 48.95
N SER A 32 -0.47 -6.24 48.10
CA SER A 32 -0.26 -5.72 46.73
C SER A 32 -1.62 -5.78 46.05
N GLY A 33 -2.31 -4.65 46.04
CA GLY A 33 -3.41 -4.42 45.13
C GLY A 33 -2.93 -4.68 43.68
N PRO A 34 -3.83 -4.96 42.73
CA PRO A 34 -3.42 -5.07 41.37
C PRO A 34 -2.57 -3.84 41.00
N ASP A 35 -1.38 -4.09 40.48
CA ASP A 35 -0.48 -3.00 40.03
C ASP A 35 -1.31 -2.00 39.27
N PRO A 36 -1.18 -0.70 39.56
CA PRO A 36 -1.78 0.32 38.74
C PRO A 36 -1.34 0.08 37.33
N ASN A 37 -2.26 0.17 36.36
CA ASN A 37 -1.97 0.07 34.92
C ASN A 37 -0.57 0.62 34.63
N PRO A 38 0.29 -0.12 33.91
CA PRO A 38 1.61 0.39 33.60
C PRO A 38 1.43 1.78 33.02
N PRO A 39 2.26 2.78 33.43
CA PRO A 39 2.11 4.13 32.94
C PRO A 39 2.09 4.12 31.42
N ALA A 40 1.17 4.88 30.83
CA ALA A 40 1.10 5.00 29.36
C ALA A 40 2.50 5.31 28.81
N PRO A 41 2.92 4.68 27.71
CA PRO A 41 4.25 4.88 27.18
C PRO A 41 4.47 6.36 26.89
N THR A 42 5.61 6.90 27.35
CA THR A 42 5.96 8.31 27.12
C THR A 42 6.29 8.52 25.65
N PRO A 43 5.69 9.48 24.96
CA PRO A 43 6.06 9.82 23.59
C PRO A 43 7.54 10.16 23.45
N LEU A 44 8.08 9.92 22.25
CA LEU A 44 9.45 10.30 21.91
C LEU A 44 9.64 11.81 21.92
N SER A 45 10.84 12.26 22.32
CA SER A 45 11.18 13.68 22.33
C SER A 45 11.42 14.21 20.90
N ALA A 46 10.77 15.31 20.54
CA ALA A 46 11.01 16.00 19.27
C ALA A 46 12.41 16.64 19.17
N THR A 47 13.15 16.75 20.27
CA THR A 47 14.55 17.23 20.26
C THR A 47 15.55 16.17 19.87
N ASN A 48 15.14 14.90 19.87
CA ASN A 48 15.95 13.76 19.45
C ASN A 48 15.78 13.50 17.94
N LEU A 49 16.77 12.83 17.36
CA LEU A 49 16.59 12.13 16.11
C LEU A 49 16.00 10.77 16.46
N ASN A 50 14.78 10.48 16.00
CA ASN A 50 14.06 9.26 16.32
C ASN A 50 13.91 8.40 15.07
N LEU A 51 14.53 7.21 15.06
CA LEU A 51 14.35 6.19 14.04
C LEU A 51 13.31 5.20 14.53
N ILE A 52 12.13 5.18 13.91
CA ILE A 52 10.96 4.41 14.34
C ILE A 52 10.74 3.28 13.36
N PHE A 53 10.75 2.05 13.83
CA PHE A 53 10.65 0.84 13.05
C PHE A 53 9.30 0.17 13.31
N VAL A 54 8.49 0.09 12.26
CA VAL A 54 7.19 -0.59 12.22
C VAL A 54 7.37 -1.83 11.37
N ALA A 55 7.40 -3.00 12.00
CA ALA A 55 7.48 -4.24 11.26
C ALA A 55 6.13 -4.50 10.57
N SER A 56 6.12 -4.43 9.24
CA SER A 56 4.97 -4.88 8.45
C SER A 56 4.87 -6.40 8.49
N GLU A 57 3.65 -6.90 8.41
CA GLU A 57 3.40 -8.33 8.37
C GLU A 57 3.68 -8.91 6.97
N ASP A 58 4.04 -10.18 6.91
CA ASP A 58 4.23 -10.94 5.68
C ASP A 58 3.80 -12.40 5.89
N LEU A 59 4.01 -13.27 4.92
CA LEU A 59 3.64 -14.69 5.07
C LEU A 59 4.45 -15.43 6.14
N THR A 60 5.60 -14.92 6.52
CA THR A 60 6.47 -15.53 7.54
C THR A 60 6.16 -15.00 8.93
N TYR A 61 5.92 -13.70 9.03
CA TYR A 61 5.72 -12.99 10.30
C TYR A 61 4.41 -12.20 10.31
N HIS A 62 3.35 -12.84 10.78
CA HIS A 62 2.03 -12.23 10.90
C HIS A 62 1.26 -12.73 12.11
N ALA A 63 0.30 -11.94 12.56
CA ALA A 63 -0.71 -12.42 13.49
C ALA A 63 -1.73 -13.30 12.76
N SER A 64 -2.30 -14.25 13.47
CA SER A 64 -3.30 -15.14 12.86
C SER A 64 -4.49 -14.34 12.34
N GLY A 65 -4.78 -14.51 11.07
CA GLY A 65 -5.91 -13.87 10.40
C GLY A 65 -5.58 -12.52 9.72
N ASP A 66 -4.39 -11.97 9.87
CA ASP A 66 -4.05 -10.67 9.32
C ASP A 66 -3.57 -10.74 7.86
N ILE A 67 -2.91 -11.84 7.46
CA ILE A 67 -2.44 -12.04 6.08
C ILE A 67 -3.23 -13.15 5.38
N ASN A 68 -3.59 -12.91 4.13
CA ASN A 68 -4.19 -13.91 3.27
C ASN A 68 -3.10 -14.78 2.63
N PRO A 69 -2.99 -16.07 2.96
CA PRO A 69 -1.90 -16.92 2.45
C PRO A 69 -1.96 -17.20 0.94
N ARG A 70 -3.09 -16.90 0.29
CA ARG A 70 -3.25 -17.10 -1.16
C ARG A 70 -2.77 -15.92 -1.98
N THR A 71 -2.85 -14.71 -1.44
CA THR A 71 -2.59 -13.46 -2.14
C THR A 71 -1.41 -12.69 -1.56
N ALA A 72 -0.92 -13.08 -0.38
CA ALA A 72 0.10 -12.38 0.39
C ALA A 72 -0.28 -10.93 0.81
N ASN A 73 -1.51 -10.51 0.57
CA ASN A 73 -2.02 -9.22 1.03
C ASN A 73 -2.64 -9.33 2.42
N PHE A 74 -2.90 -8.21 3.04
CA PHE A 74 -3.79 -8.15 4.19
C PHE A 74 -5.12 -8.84 3.90
N THR A 75 -5.68 -9.43 4.94
CA THR A 75 -7.12 -9.64 5.06
C THR A 75 -7.78 -8.35 5.52
N SER A 76 -9.12 -8.37 5.60
CA SER A 76 -9.85 -7.28 6.25
C SER A 76 -9.38 -7.02 7.69
N GLN A 77 -8.97 -8.05 8.42
CA GLN A 77 -8.44 -7.93 9.79
C GLN A 77 -7.08 -7.21 9.81
N GLY A 78 -6.16 -7.58 8.91
CA GLY A 78 -4.86 -6.91 8.79
C GLY A 78 -5.00 -5.44 8.40
N LEU A 79 -5.90 -5.13 7.46
CA LEU A 79 -6.24 -3.75 7.12
C LEU A 79 -6.77 -2.97 8.34
N GLN A 80 -7.69 -3.56 9.12
CA GLN A 80 -8.18 -2.94 10.35
C GLN A 80 -7.04 -2.64 11.35
N ARG A 81 -6.08 -3.55 11.48
CA ARG A 81 -4.92 -3.32 12.34
C ARG A 81 -4.11 -2.12 11.87
N SER A 82 -3.84 -1.99 10.57
CA SER A 82 -3.08 -0.85 10.04
C SER A 82 -3.79 0.49 10.30
N LEU A 83 -5.11 0.52 10.12
CA LEU A 83 -5.93 1.70 10.39
C LEU A 83 -5.91 2.10 11.87
N LEU A 84 -6.00 1.12 12.79
CA LEU A 84 -5.95 1.36 14.24
C LEU A 84 -4.53 1.70 14.73
N MET A 85 -3.49 1.21 14.05
CA MET A 85 -2.09 1.51 14.37
C MET A 85 -1.73 2.97 14.13
N ALA A 86 -2.32 3.60 13.13
CA ALA A 86 -2.01 4.96 12.74
C ALA A 86 -2.21 6.00 13.86
N PRO A 87 -3.37 6.10 14.53
CA PRO A 87 -3.55 7.01 15.66
C PRO A 87 -2.65 6.64 16.86
N PHE A 88 -2.34 5.36 17.06
CA PHE A 88 -1.40 4.95 18.10
C PHE A 88 0.00 5.50 17.82
N LEU A 89 0.51 5.34 16.59
CA LEU A 89 1.79 5.92 16.15
C LEU A 89 1.81 7.43 16.39
N GLN A 90 0.80 8.14 15.90
CA GLN A 90 0.77 9.60 15.99
C GLN A 90 0.70 10.09 17.42
N GLN A 91 -0.17 9.52 18.25
CA GLN A 91 -0.46 10.04 19.59
C GLN A 91 0.50 9.50 20.64
N GLN A 92 0.74 8.18 20.65
CA GLN A 92 1.51 7.52 21.71
C GLN A 92 3.01 7.48 21.41
N VAL A 93 3.40 7.40 20.13
CA VAL A 93 4.82 7.34 19.75
C VAL A 93 5.36 8.74 19.46
N LEU A 94 4.67 9.53 18.60
CA LEU A 94 5.13 10.85 18.20
C LEU A 94 4.62 11.99 19.08
N GLY A 95 3.71 11.76 20.05
CA GLY A 95 3.15 12.81 20.88
C GLY A 95 2.37 13.85 20.08
N SER A 96 1.66 13.44 19.05
CA SER A 96 0.90 14.29 18.11
C SER A 96 1.77 15.27 17.29
N GLN A 97 3.07 14.99 17.18
CA GLN A 97 3.97 15.73 16.28
C GLN A 97 3.84 15.18 14.85
N ASN A 98 4.18 15.99 13.86
CA ASN A 98 4.31 15.53 12.49
C ASN A 98 5.57 14.66 12.33
N VAL A 99 5.48 13.68 11.44
CA VAL A 99 6.64 12.91 10.99
C VAL A 99 7.56 13.77 10.14
N THR A 100 8.85 13.40 10.09
CA THR A 100 9.87 14.06 9.27
C THR A 100 10.10 13.33 7.95
N GLY A 101 9.93 12.00 7.95
CA GLY A 101 10.02 11.17 6.75
C GLY A 101 9.41 9.79 6.98
N ILE A 102 8.79 9.23 5.94
CA ILE A 102 8.21 7.88 5.94
C ILE A 102 8.86 7.09 4.81
N TYR A 103 9.38 5.92 5.15
CA TYR A 103 10.10 5.02 4.25
C TYR A 103 9.45 3.65 4.34
N ALA A 104 9.02 3.12 3.21
CA ALA A 104 8.36 1.83 3.14
C ALA A 104 9.14 0.86 2.25
N LEU A 105 8.88 -0.43 2.43
CA LEU A 105 9.37 -1.45 1.53
C LEU A 105 8.93 -1.13 0.10
N GLU A 106 9.85 -1.22 -0.84
CA GLU A 106 9.52 -1.28 -2.26
C GLU A 106 8.96 -2.69 -2.55
N PRO A 107 7.69 -2.81 -2.96
CA PRO A 107 6.97 -4.09 -2.98
C PRO A 107 7.59 -5.16 -3.88
N MET A 108 8.20 -4.76 -4.99
CA MET A 108 8.78 -5.69 -5.96
C MET A 108 10.09 -6.31 -5.46
N THR A 109 10.69 -5.80 -4.38
CA THR A 109 11.89 -6.39 -3.77
C THR A 109 11.57 -7.60 -2.89
N HIS A 110 10.29 -7.83 -2.56
CA HIS A 110 9.83 -8.97 -1.78
C HIS A 110 8.63 -9.64 -2.45
N LEU A 111 8.91 -10.57 -3.34
CA LEU A 111 7.87 -11.35 -4.03
C LEU A 111 7.49 -12.57 -3.20
N GLN A 112 6.20 -12.73 -2.94
CA GLN A 112 5.68 -13.76 -2.07
C GLN A 112 4.82 -14.77 -2.81
N THR A 113 4.69 -15.98 -2.29
CA THR A 113 4.02 -17.14 -2.86
C THR A 113 4.72 -17.68 -4.14
N ALA A 114 4.29 -18.84 -4.60
CA ALA A 114 4.76 -19.41 -5.87
C ALA A 114 4.32 -18.60 -7.11
N LYS A 115 3.44 -17.62 -6.93
CA LYS A 115 2.96 -16.72 -7.99
C LYS A 115 3.67 -15.37 -8.02
N ASN A 116 4.65 -15.16 -7.15
CA ASN A 116 5.45 -13.95 -7.08
C ASN A 116 4.60 -12.68 -6.88
N TYR A 117 3.63 -12.71 -5.98
CA TYR A 117 2.87 -11.50 -5.65
C TYR A 117 3.75 -10.48 -4.92
N PRO A 118 3.68 -9.19 -5.29
CA PRO A 118 4.45 -8.13 -4.63
C PRO A 118 3.95 -7.91 -3.19
N ASP A 119 4.88 -7.57 -2.30
CA ASP A 119 4.57 -7.27 -0.91
C ASP A 119 4.07 -5.83 -0.74
N MET A 120 2.76 -5.64 -0.82
CA MET A 120 2.11 -4.35 -0.64
C MET A 120 1.91 -3.98 0.84
N VAL A 121 2.15 -4.93 1.77
CA VAL A 121 1.80 -4.76 3.18
C VAL A 121 2.61 -3.66 3.85
N GLY A 122 3.88 -3.49 3.45
CA GLY A 122 4.73 -2.42 3.97
C GLY A 122 4.16 -1.01 3.71
N LEU A 123 3.61 -0.77 2.54
CA LEU A 123 2.94 0.48 2.17
C LEU A 123 1.59 0.64 2.88
N GLU A 124 0.77 -0.40 2.86
CA GLU A 124 -0.57 -0.33 3.46
C GLU A 124 -0.52 -0.17 5.00
N THR A 125 0.47 -0.77 5.66
CA THR A 125 0.69 -0.62 7.11
C THR A 125 0.84 0.85 7.52
N ILE A 126 1.44 1.67 6.69
CA ILE A 126 1.81 3.04 7.05
C ILE A 126 0.95 4.12 6.37
N GLN A 127 0.09 3.75 5.42
CA GLN A 127 -0.69 4.70 4.64
C GLN A 127 -1.63 5.56 5.48
N GLN A 128 -2.41 4.95 6.38
CA GLN A 128 -3.32 5.70 7.26
C GLN A 128 -2.54 6.68 8.16
N PHE A 129 -1.36 6.25 8.65
CA PHE A 129 -0.50 7.13 9.43
C PHE A 129 0.01 8.31 8.59
N ALA A 130 0.37 8.08 7.32
CA ALA A 130 0.76 9.16 6.42
C ALA A 130 -0.34 10.21 6.30
N MET A 131 -1.60 9.80 6.21
CA MET A 131 -2.74 10.72 6.12
C MET A 131 -3.01 11.53 7.39
N LEU A 132 -2.52 11.10 8.55
CA LEU A 132 -2.60 11.88 9.79
C LEU A 132 -1.57 13.01 9.85
N ASN A 133 -0.58 12.99 8.97
CA ASN A 133 0.46 14.01 8.87
C ASN A 133 0.14 14.97 7.72
N ARG A 134 0.89 16.06 7.65
CA ARG A 134 0.75 17.03 6.57
C ARG A 134 2.06 17.73 6.31
N ILE A 135 2.31 18.02 5.06
CA ILE A 135 3.34 18.97 4.68
C ILE A 135 2.71 20.36 4.68
N THR A 136 3.42 21.34 5.19
CA THR A 136 3.03 22.74 5.04
C THR A 136 3.24 23.15 3.59
N LEU A 137 2.17 23.38 2.87
CA LEU A 137 2.22 23.91 1.51
C LEU A 137 2.70 25.36 1.58
N SER A 138 3.78 25.66 0.86
CA SER A 138 4.39 27.00 0.86
C SER A 138 3.60 28.04 0.03
N ARG A 139 2.56 27.64 -0.68
CA ARG A 139 1.71 28.53 -1.47
C ARG A 139 0.25 28.35 -1.07
N GLY A 140 -0.39 29.49 -0.77
CA GLY A 140 -1.83 29.56 -0.56
C GLY A 140 -2.56 28.97 -1.76
N SER A 141 -3.46 28.09 -1.51
CA SER A 141 -4.02 27.22 -2.52
C SER A 141 -5.43 27.62 -2.93
N ASN A 142 -5.65 27.69 -4.23
CA ASN A 142 -6.97 27.52 -4.82
C ASN A 142 -7.10 26.10 -5.40
N SER A 143 -6.50 25.10 -4.74
CA SER A 143 -6.70 23.72 -5.14
C SER A 143 -8.18 23.36 -4.97
N PRO A 144 -8.84 22.77 -5.97
CA PRO A 144 -10.24 22.34 -5.87
C PRO A 144 -10.41 21.20 -4.85
N VAL A 145 -9.33 20.51 -4.52
CA VAL A 145 -9.32 19.41 -3.56
C VAL A 145 -8.32 19.74 -2.45
N THR A 146 -8.81 19.81 -1.20
CA THR A 146 -8.00 20.13 -0.03
C THR A 146 -7.93 18.93 0.91
N GLY A 147 -6.83 18.80 1.62
CA GLY A 147 -6.67 17.73 2.61
C GLY A 147 -5.21 17.48 2.98
N ASN A 148 -5.01 16.67 4.00
CA ASN A 148 -3.69 16.23 4.39
C ASN A 148 -3.13 15.25 3.36
N SER A 149 -1.83 15.33 3.13
CA SER A 149 -1.08 14.35 2.36
C SER A 149 0.35 14.29 2.90
N TYR A 150 1.00 13.16 2.71
CA TYR A 150 2.41 12.98 3.05
C TYR A 150 3.07 11.94 2.12
N PRO A 151 4.30 12.20 1.60
CA PRO A 151 4.94 11.26 0.71
C PRO A 151 5.34 9.96 1.42
N LEU A 152 5.12 8.85 0.74
CA LEU A 152 5.67 7.55 1.09
C LEU A 152 6.85 7.24 0.18
N ASN A 153 8.03 7.09 0.75
CA ASN A 153 9.23 6.77 -0.01
C ASN A 153 9.33 5.24 -0.15
N ALA A 154 9.03 4.73 -1.34
CA ALA A 154 9.02 3.30 -1.68
C ALA A 154 9.74 3.00 -2.99
N SER A 155 10.55 3.92 -3.50
CA SER A 155 11.37 3.72 -4.71
C SER A 155 12.60 2.86 -4.38
N TYR A 156 13.15 2.19 -5.39
CA TYR A 156 14.39 1.42 -5.22
C TYR A 156 15.50 2.27 -4.64
N SER A 157 16.10 1.79 -3.57
CA SER A 157 17.25 2.39 -2.91
C SER A 157 18.55 1.70 -3.27
N SER A 158 18.51 0.48 -3.81
CA SER A 158 19.66 -0.27 -4.30
C SER A 158 19.69 -0.41 -5.82
N ALA A 159 20.88 -0.60 -6.36
CA ALA A 159 21.12 -0.94 -7.75
C ALA A 159 22.22 -2.02 -7.81
N PRO A 160 22.01 -3.13 -8.53
CA PRO A 160 20.90 -3.39 -9.45
C PRO A 160 19.60 -3.76 -8.73
N VAL A 161 18.49 -3.72 -9.46
CA VAL A 161 17.21 -4.27 -9.02
C VAL A 161 17.38 -5.77 -8.73
N PRO A 162 16.78 -6.30 -7.66
CA PRO A 162 16.90 -7.72 -7.31
C PRO A 162 16.53 -8.66 -8.46
N ASP A 163 17.14 -9.84 -8.49
CA ASP A 163 16.84 -10.86 -9.49
C ASP A 163 15.36 -11.25 -9.48
N GLY A 164 14.77 -11.33 -10.67
CA GLY A 164 13.36 -11.67 -10.84
C GLY A 164 12.39 -10.51 -10.73
N VAL A 165 12.89 -9.33 -10.38
CA VAL A 165 12.11 -8.09 -10.36
C VAL A 165 12.21 -7.41 -11.71
N ALA A 166 11.07 -6.97 -12.25
CA ALA A 166 11.06 -6.19 -13.48
C ALA A 166 11.81 -4.87 -13.27
N GLN A 167 12.66 -4.52 -14.23
CA GLN A 167 13.40 -3.26 -14.17
C GLN A 167 12.42 -2.09 -14.33
N PRO A 168 12.26 -1.20 -13.35
CA PRO A 168 11.53 0.03 -13.58
C PRO A 168 12.25 0.89 -14.62
N LEU A 169 11.50 1.67 -15.38
CA LEU A 169 12.08 2.56 -16.40
C LEU A 169 13.01 3.60 -15.79
N LEU A 170 12.71 4.01 -14.58
CA LEU A 170 13.49 4.95 -13.80
C LEU A 170 14.01 4.23 -12.55
N THR A 171 15.24 3.74 -12.61
CA THR A 171 15.92 3.18 -11.45
C THR A 171 16.77 4.23 -10.76
N CYS A 172 17.03 4.02 -9.52
CA CYS A 172 18.00 4.74 -8.74
C CYS A 172 19.36 3.99 -8.74
N PRO A 173 20.49 4.70 -8.80
CA PRO A 173 20.64 6.12 -9.18
C PRO A 173 20.35 6.32 -10.67
N GLY A 174 19.72 7.45 -11.00
CA GLY A 174 19.28 7.78 -12.36
C GLY A 174 20.32 7.53 -13.43
N LYS A 175 19.91 6.93 -14.55
CA LYS A 175 20.73 6.83 -15.75
C LYS A 175 21.09 8.21 -16.27
N SER A 176 22.29 8.33 -16.82
CA SER A 176 22.90 9.58 -17.27
C SER A 176 21.94 10.51 -18.00
N GLY A 177 21.82 11.73 -17.53
CA GLY A 177 21.07 12.82 -18.17
C GLY A 177 19.82 13.29 -17.43
N LEU A 178 19.40 12.59 -16.37
CA LEU A 178 18.33 13.04 -15.49
C LEU A 178 18.90 13.38 -14.11
N PRO A 179 18.24 14.29 -13.35
CA PRO A 179 18.68 14.61 -11.99
C PRO A 179 18.75 13.36 -11.12
N PRO A 180 19.62 13.30 -10.10
CA PRO A 180 19.65 12.17 -9.17
C PRO A 180 18.29 12.08 -8.48
N TYR A 181 17.59 10.96 -8.71
CA TYR A 181 16.36 10.65 -8.00
C TYR A 181 16.68 10.35 -6.53
N ASN A 182 15.87 10.91 -5.62
CA ASN A 182 15.92 10.54 -4.22
C ASN A 182 15.25 9.18 -4.04
N CYS A 183 16.02 8.14 -4.24
CA CYS A 183 15.58 6.78 -4.02
C CYS A 183 15.69 6.45 -2.56
N GLN A 184 14.57 6.39 -1.89
CA GLN A 184 14.50 6.34 -0.44
C GLN A 184 13.56 5.22 0.06
N GLY A 185 13.21 4.25 -0.79
CA GLY A 185 12.51 3.05 -0.37
C GLY A 185 13.44 2.07 0.33
N LEU A 186 12.85 1.08 0.99
CA LEU A 186 13.59 -0.02 1.61
C LEU A 186 13.56 -1.25 0.70
N ASP A 187 14.68 -1.92 0.58
CA ASP A 187 14.82 -3.18 -0.13
C ASP A 187 14.77 -4.35 0.85
N PHE A 188 14.01 -5.39 0.53
CA PHE A 188 13.83 -6.52 1.44
C PHE A 188 15.17 -7.20 1.83
N ARG A 189 16.04 -7.44 0.86
CA ARG A 189 17.32 -8.14 1.07
C ARG A 189 18.49 -7.21 1.34
N ASP A 190 18.32 -5.93 1.10
CA ASP A 190 19.38 -4.92 1.26
C ASP A 190 20.73 -5.34 0.62
N LEU A 191 20.67 -5.81 -0.62
CA LEU A 191 21.80 -6.48 -1.30
C LEU A 191 23.06 -5.63 -1.37
N GLU A 192 22.93 -4.30 -1.43
CA GLU A 192 24.05 -3.35 -1.52
C GLU A 192 24.15 -2.44 -0.29
N GLN A 193 23.56 -2.83 0.82
CA GLN A 193 23.51 -2.03 2.06
C GLN A 193 22.88 -0.65 1.85
N ALA A 194 21.90 -0.56 0.95
CA ALA A 194 21.23 0.69 0.62
C ALA A 194 20.35 1.19 1.78
N ASN A 195 19.66 0.27 2.47
CA ASN A 195 18.88 0.59 3.67
C ASN A 195 19.76 1.16 4.78
N GLU A 196 20.92 0.54 5.02
CA GLU A 196 21.89 1.04 6.01
C GLU A 196 22.41 2.42 5.62
N SER A 197 22.74 2.60 4.34
CA SER A 197 23.24 3.88 3.81
C SER A 197 22.20 4.99 3.96
N LEU A 198 20.92 4.69 3.67
CA LEU A 198 19.81 5.61 3.86
C LEU A 198 19.74 6.06 5.32
N VAL A 199 19.68 5.12 6.27
CA VAL A 199 19.52 5.45 7.69
C VAL A 199 20.78 6.12 8.24
N SER A 200 21.98 5.66 7.87
CA SER A 200 23.25 6.30 8.27
C SER A 200 23.35 7.75 7.75
N ASN A 201 22.82 8.04 6.56
CA ASN A 201 22.76 9.42 6.06
C ASN A 201 21.81 10.30 6.89
N ILE A 202 20.67 9.75 7.33
CA ILE A 202 19.76 10.43 8.25
C ILE A 202 20.44 10.71 9.59
N VAL A 203 21.15 9.71 10.15
CA VAL A 203 21.89 9.85 11.40
C VAL A 203 23.01 10.90 11.27
N LYS A 204 23.79 10.83 10.20
CA LYS A 204 24.88 11.81 9.93
C LYS A 204 24.37 13.23 9.74
N ALA A 205 23.18 13.39 9.14
CA ALA A 205 22.57 14.71 9.02
C ALA A 205 22.17 15.30 10.39
N GLY A 206 21.97 14.46 11.40
CA GLY A 206 21.74 14.84 12.79
C GLY A 206 20.52 15.73 13.03
N ARG A 207 19.56 15.74 12.11
CA ARG A 207 18.38 16.59 12.22
C ARG A 207 17.36 15.95 13.17
N PRO A 208 17.00 16.62 14.28
CA PRO A 208 15.94 16.13 15.15
C PRO A 208 14.64 15.91 14.39
N GLY A 209 13.87 14.93 14.81
CA GLY A 209 12.58 14.62 14.20
C GLY A 209 12.24 13.13 14.28
N PHE A 210 11.24 12.73 13.50
CA PHE A 210 10.65 11.40 13.52
C PHE A 210 10.74 10.78 12.13
N TYR A 211 11.54 9.74 11.98
CA TYR A 211 11.76 9.02 10.74
C TYR A 211 11.18 7.62 10.88
N VAL A 212 10.13 7.29 10.13
CA VAL A 212 9.40 6.03 10.24
C VAL A 212 9.76 5.10 9.09
N PHE A 213 10.06 3.85 9.42
CA PHE A 213 10.46 2.80 8.50
C PHE A 213 9.47 1.64 8.60
N SER A 214 8.84 1.26 7.49
CA SER A 214 7.89 0.15 7.41
C SER A 214 8.36 -0.91 6.41
N ALA A 215 8.68 -2.09 6.91
CA ALA A 215 9.13 -3.24 6.13
C ALA A 215 8.97 -4.54 6.94
N PRO A 216 9.05 -5.73 6.32
CA PRO A 216 9.03 -7.00 7.02
C PRO A 216 10.08 -7.11 8.13
N TRP A 217 9.80 -7.97 9.09
CA TRP A 217 10.67 -8.13 10.27
C TRP A 217 12.13 -8.46 9.92
N GLU A 218 12.34 -9.26 8.89
CA GLU A 218 13.71 -9.58 8.42
C GLU A 218 14.51 -8.31 8.09
N THR A 219 13.90 -7.43 7.30
CA THR A 219 14.53 -6.16 6.92
C THR A 219 14.72 -5.26 8.14
N ILE A 220 13.69 -5.09 8.96
CA ILE A 220 13.73 -4.21 10.13
C ILE A 220 14.75 -4.70 11.17
N SER A 221 14.80 -6.01 11.46
CA SER A 221 15.71 -6.55 12.46
C SER A 221 17.19 -6.41 12.05
N VAL A 222 17.48 -6.68 10.79
CA VAL A 222 18.83 -6.50 10.22
C VAL A 222 19.22 -5.03 10.23
N LEU A 223 18.33 -4.15 9.80
CA LEU A 223 18.56 -2.71 9.76
C LEU A 223 18.85 -2.15 11.16
N MET A 224 18.04 -2.49 12.16
CA MET A 224 18.28 -2.09 13.56
C MET A 224 19.63 -2.59 14.07
N ALA A 225 19.96 -3.87 13.83
CA ALA A 225 21.20 -4.46 14.28
C ALA A 225 22.42 -3.78 13.63
N ASN A 226 22.35 -3.52 12.34
CA ASN A 226 23.44 -2.93 11.58
C ASN A 226 23.67 -1.46 11.96
N ILE A 227 22.62 -0.66 12.08
CA ILE A 227 22.74 0.73 12.56
C ILE A 227 23.29 0.78 13.98
N ASN A 228 22.80 -0.07 14.89
CA ASN A 228 23.33 -0.17 16.24
C ASN A 228 24.84 -0.47 16.25
N ARG A 229 25.31 -1.38 15.40
CA ARG A 229 26.71 -1.76 15.26
C ARG A 229 27.54 -0.64 14.60
N LEU A 230 27.07 -0.07 13.50
CA LEU A 230 27.81 0.95 12.74
C LEU A 230 28.00 2.24 13.52
N GLU A 231 26.98 2.65 14.24
CA GLU A 231 27.02 3.91 15.03
C GLU A 231 27.52 3.68 16.48
N GLY A 232 27.77 2.42 16.86
CA GLY A 232 28.35 2.07 18.16
C GLY A 232 27.43 2.34 19.37
N TYR A 233 26.13 2.27 19.20
CA TYR A 233 25.16 2.63 20.26
C TYR A 233 25.10 1.64 21.41
N ASN A 234 25.53 0.38 21.21
CA ASN A 234 25.49 -0.70 22.20
C ASN A 234 24.08 -0.99 22.76
N LEU A 235 23.05 -0.85 21.95
CA LEU A 235 21.67 -1.15 22.31
C LEU A 235 21.42 -2.67 22.28
N VAL A 236 20.51 -3.12 23.16
CA VAL A 236 20.00 -4.50 23.08
C VAL A 236 18.82 -4.51 22.11
N VAL A 237 19.10 -4.85 20.85
CA VAL A 237 18.05 -4.93 19.81
C VAL A 237 17.31 -6.26 19.92
N PRO A 238 15.99 -6.29 19.64
CA PRO A 238 15.20 -7.52 19.68
C PRO A 238 15.71 -8.56 18.68
N ALA A 239 15.93 -9.77 19.16
CA ALA A 239 16.40 -10.89 18.33
C ALA A 239 15.25 -11.69 17.68
N ARG A 240 14.01 -11.43 18.06
CA ARG A 240 12.83 -12.18 17.59
C ARG A 240 11.68 -11.23 17.33
N TYR A 241 10.88 -11.56 16.34
CA TYR A 241 9.60 -10.91 16.11
C TYR A 241 8.67 -11.09 17.32
N ALA A 242 8.16 -9.99 17.84
CA ALA A 242 7.26 -10.00 19.00
C ALA A 242 5.78 -9.89 18.61
N GLY A 243 5.49 -9.61 17.35
CA GLY A 243 4.16 -9.45 16.79
C GLY A 243 3.90 -8.06 16.22
N PRO A 244 2.80 -7.89 15.47
CA PRO A 244 2.51 -6.64 14.75
C PRO A 244 2.14 -5.46 15.67
N ASN A 245 1.91 -5.72 16.95
CA ASN A 245 1.62 -4.66 17.93
C ASN A 245 2.87 -3.93 18.43
N TYR A 246 4.07 -4.43 18.11
CA TYR A 246 5.31 -3.90 18.64
C TYR A 246 5.96 -2.92 17.66
N ILE A 247 6.29 -1.74 18.19
CA ILE A 247 7.00 -0.68 17.48
C ILE A 247 8.30 -0.43 18.24
N TYR A 248 9.40 -0.32 17.51
CA TYR A 248 10.72 -0.06 18.07
C TYR A 248 11.19 1.33 17.65
N ALA A 249 11.83 2.05 18.56
CA ALA A 249 12.38 3.36 18.25
C ALA A 249 13.78 3.50 18.85
N MET A 250 14.74 3.85 18.00
CA MET A 250 16.05 4.32 18.44
C MET A 250 16.00 5.83 18.59
N ALA A 251 15.96 6.30 19.84
CA ALA A 251 15.94 7.72 20.17
C ALA A 251 17.38 8.20 20.42
N ILE A 252 17.90 9.02 19.51
CA ILE A 252 19.28 9.52 19.52
C ILE A 252 19.26 10.95 20.03
N ALA A 253 19.85 11.14 21.20
CA ALA A 253 19.92 12.48 21.82
C ALA A 253 20.93 13.38 21.08
N PRO A 254 20.80 14.71 21.18
CA PRO A 254 21.78 15.65 20.60
C PRO A 254 23.22 15.43 21.10
N SER A 255 23.38 14.80 22.25
CA SER A 255 24.70 14.40 22.81
C SER A 255 25.31 13.16 22.13
N GLY A 256 24.60 12.53 21.20
CA GLY A 256 25.02 11.29 20.52
C GLY A 256 24.69 9.99 21.24
N GLY A 257 24.16 10.04 22.47
CA GLY A 257 23.68 8.85 23.20
C GLY A 257 22.36 8.36 22.60
N ALA A 258 22.21 7.04 22.45
CA ALA A 258 20.98 6.44 21.94
C ALA A 258 20.30 5.54 22.98
N THR A 259 18.97 5.48 22.91
CA THR A 259 18.15 4.54 23.69
C THR A 259 17.20 3.80 22.76
N LEU A 260 16.94 2.52 23.05
CA LEU A 260 15.90 1.75 22.37
C LEU A 260 14.62 1.81 23.21
N VAL A 261 13.56 2.32 22.62
CA VAL A 261 12.22 2.36 23.22
C VAL A 261 11.35 1.36 22.47
N THR A 262 10.57 0.59 23.22
CA THR A 262 9.61 -0.36 22.66
C THR A 262 8.21 0.04 23.09
N TYR A 263 7.32 0.14 22.14
CA TYR A 263 5.88 0.37 22.35
C TYR A 263 5.11 -0.90 22.02
N ASN A 264 4.03 -1.13 22.75
CA ASN A 264 3.05 -2.17 22.44
C ASN A 264 1.68 -1.51 22.31
N SER A 265 1.06 -1.65 21.17
CA SER A 265 -0.24 -1.02 20.87
C SER A 265 -1.41 -1.80 21.45
N ASP A 266 -1.23 -3.09 21.76
CA ASP A 266 -2.27 -4.01 22.23
C ASP A 266 -3.52 -4.06 21.32
N ILE A 267 -3.35 -3.75 20.02
CA ILE A 267 -4.45 -3.71 19.07
C ILE A 267 -4.98 -5.13 18.81
N VAL A 268 -6.29 -5.28 18.98
CA VAL A 268 -7.05 -6.48 18.58
C VAL A 268 -8.04 -6.05 17.50
N PRO A 269 -7.68 -6.22 16.22
CA PRO A 269 -8.51 -5.71 15.13
C PRO A 269 -9.75 -6.58 14.91
N PRO A 270 -10.88 -5.98 14.47
CA PRO A 270 -12.03 -6.73 13.96
C PRO A 270 -11.66 -7.56 12.72
N ALA A 271 -12.32 -8.70 12.54
CA ALA A 271 -12.12 -9.54 11.35
C ALA A 271 -12.87 -9.07 10.10
N SER A 272 -13.82 -8.14 10.27
CA SER A 272 -14.61 -7.59 9.17
C SER A 272 -13.87 -6.46 8.46
N TYR A 273 -14.22 -6.23 7.19
CA TYR A 273 -13.74 -5.05 6.46
C TYR A 273 -14.17 -3.75 7.19
N PRO A 274 -13.34 -2.70 7.18
CA PRO A 274 -13.63 -1.45 7.89
C PRO A 274 -14.97 -0.85 7.51
N THR A 275 -15.71 -0.39 8.53
CA THR A 275 -16.90 0.43 8.32
C THR A 275 -16.49 1.89 8.45
N LEU A 276 -16.70 2.67 7.41
CA LEU A 276 -16.38 4.08 7.42
C LEU A 276 -17.25 4.85 8.42
N PRO A 277 -16.65 5.75 9.23
CA PRO A 277 -17.39 6.44 10.30
C PRO A 277 -18.55 7.28 9.81
N ALA A 278 -18.48 7.86 8.62
CA ALA A 278 -19.51 8.74 8.08
C ALA A 278 -20.63 8.02 7.33
N GLY A 279 -20.55 6.71 7.11
CA GLY A 279 -21.53 5.86 6.41
C GLY A 279 -22.33 6.55 5.29
N GLY A 280 -22.17 6.15 4.04
CA GLY A 280 -23.03 6.62 2.97
C GLY A 280 -22.49 7.76 2.10
N ILE A 281 -21.19 7.83 1.88
CA ILE A 281 -20.62 8.70 0.83
C ILE A 281 -20.83 8.14 -0.58
N VAL A 282 -21.18 6.86 -0.71
CA VAL A 282 -21.53 6.23 -1.98
C VAL A 282 -22.96 6.61 -2.38
N THR A 283 -23.13 7.08 -3.60
CA THR A 283 -24.45 7.35 -4.19
C THR A 283 -24.85 6.20 -5.13
N ALA A 284 -26.15 6.01 -5.35
CA ALA A 284 -26.62 4.97 -6.27
C ALA A 284 -26.45 5.33 -7.75
N SER A 285 -26.29 6.60 -8.06
CA SER A 285 -26.23 7.13 -9.43
C SER A 285 -24.84 7.66 -9.74
N CYS A 286 -24.40 7.49 -10.99
CA CYS A 286 -23.20 8.13 -11.50
C CYS A 286 -23.31 9.65 -11.39
N LEU A 287 -22.24 10.26 -10.96
CA LEU A 287 -22.14 11.71 -10.85
C LEU A 287 -21.71 12.27 -12.21
N PRO A 288 -22.40 13.25 -12.77
CA PRO A 288 -21.93 13.89 -13.97
C PRO A 288 -20.63 14.67 -13.64
N ALA A 289 -19.50 14.27 -14.21
CA ALA A 289 -18.38 15.19 -14.31
C ALA A 289 -18.79 16.35 -15.23
N SER A 290 -18.27 17.54 -14.96
CA SER A 290 -18.70 18.76 -15.69
C SER A 290 -18.51 18.68 -17.20
N THR A 291 -17.62 17.80 -17.65
CA THR A 291 -17.23 17.61 -19.06
C THR A 291 -17.33 16.16 -19.54
N ASN A 292 -17.71 15.21 -18.69
CA ASN A 292 -17.74 13.80 -19.06
C ASN A 292 -18.90 13.50 -20.00
N THR A 293 -18.61 12.98 -21.19
CA THR A 293 -19.59 12.50 -22.16
C THR A 293 -19.60 10.97 -22.14
N THR A 294 -20.79 10.40 -22.02
CA THR A 294 -20.96 8.96 -22.19
C THR A 294 -20.56 8.55 -23.60
N PHE A 295 -19.71 7.57 -23.73
CA PHE A 295 -19.31 7.01 -25.00
C PHE A 295 -19.42 5.48 -25.00
N HIS A 296 -19.61 4.94 -26.20
CA HIS A 296 -19.53 3.52 -26.48
C HIS A 296 -18.87 3.31 -27.84
N ILE A 297 -17.77 2.58 -27.86
CA ILE A 297 -17.01 2.24 -29.06
C ILE A 297 -17.07 0.73 -29.22
N GLN A 298 -17.39 0.28 -30.43
CA GLN A 298 -17.39 -1.14 -30.80
C GLN A 298 -16.61 -1.36 -32.07
N VAL A 299 -15.68 -2.30 -32.07
CA VAL A 299 -14.89 -2.67 -33.24
C VAL A 299 -15.04 -4.18 -33.45
N THR A 300 -15.62 -4.56 -34.62
CA THR A 300 -15.84 -5.96 -34.97
C THR A 300 -15.01 -6.30 -36.21
N GLY A 301 -14.26 -7.38 -36.16
CA GLY A 301 -13.46 -7.86 -37.28
C GLY A 301 -14.31 -8.06 -38.54
N GLY A 302 -13.82 -7.58 -39.67
CA GLY A 302 -14.50 -7.63 -40.96
C GLY A 302 -15.57 -6.54 -41.18
N VAL A 303 -15.87 -5.72 -40.16
CA VAL A 303 -16.80 -4.60 -40.28
C VAL A 303 -15.99 -3.31 -40.47
N ASP A 304 -16.41 -2.43 -41.39
CA ASP A 304 -15.77 -1.15 -41.73
C ASP A 304 -14.25 -1.24 -41.98
N GLY A 305 -13.79 -2.41 -42.48
CA GLY A 305 -12.35 -2.66 -42.72
C GLY A 305 -11.52 -2.99 -41.50
N ALA A 306 -12.16 -3.15 -40.34
CA ALA A 306 -11.45 -3.53 -39.10
C ALA A 306 -10.84 -4.95 -39.21
N VAL A 307 -9.61 -5.08 -38.73
CA VAL A 307 -8.90 -6.36 -38.66
C VAL A 307 -8.55 -6.60 -37.20
N VAL A 308 -9.02 -7.72 -36.64
CA VAL A 308 -8.61 -8.14 -35.30
C VAL A 308 -7.12 -8.47 -35.32
N PRO A 309 -6.29 -7.83 -34.49
CA PRO A 309 -4.87 -8.10 -34.45
C PRO A 309 -4.57 -9.54 -34.02
N ALA A 310 -3.50 -10.12 -34.55
CA ALA A 310 -3.03 -11.42 -34.09
C ALA A 310 -2.56 -11.34 -32.61
N GLY A 311 -2.88 -12.38 -31.83
CA GLY A 311 -2.43 -12.47 -30.43
C GLY A 311 -3.23 -11.62 -29.44
N MET A 312 -4.38 -11.06 -29.84
CA MET A 312 -5.29 -10.41 -28.90
C MET A 312 -5.79 -11.42 -27.85
N ASN A 313 -5.94 -10.95 -26.62
CA ASN A 313 -6.61 -11.72 -25.58
C ASN A 313 -8.08 -11.98 -25.99
N LYS A 314 -8.69 -12.98 -25.35
CA LYS A 314 -10.09 -13.38 -25.62
C LYS A 314 -10.87 -13.51 -24.32
N ASN A 315 -12.16 -13.19 -24.38
CA ASN A 315 -13.04 -13.22 -23.20
C ASN A 315 -12.45 -12.46 -22.02
N GLU A 316 -11.87 -11.31 -22.30
CA GLU A 316 -11.26 -10.45 -21.30
C GLU A 316 -12.15 -9.25 -20.99
N THR A 317 -12.14 -8.85 -19.73
CA THR A 317 -12.74 -7.58 -19.30
C THR A 317 -11.76 -6.82 -18.43
N VAL A 318 -11.46 -5.57 -18.78
CA VAL A 318 -10.62 -4.68 -17.99
C VAL A 318 -11.42 -3.48 -17.54
N TYR A 319 -11.53 -3.30 -16.23
CA TYR A 319 -12.10 -2.12 -15.60
C TYR A 319 -10.97 -1.18 -15.22
N LEU A 320 -10.97 0.00 -15.82
CA LEU A 320 -9.97 1.03 -15.61
C LEU A 320 -10.54 2.11 -14.71
N VAL A 321 -9.89 2.38 -13.60
CA VAL A 321 -10.25 3.44 -12.65
C VAL A 321 -9.07 4.40 -12.48
N ARG A 322 -9.39 5.68 -12.30
CA ARG A 322 -8.39 6.67 -11.92
C ARG A 322 -8.01 6.49 -10.45
N HIS A 323 -6.79 6.87 -10.09
CA HIS A 323 -6.40 7.01 -8.69
C HIS A 323 -7.34 7.97 -7.94
N ALA A 324 -7.44 7.79 -6.62
CA ALA A 324 -8.22 8.64 -5.72
C ALA A 324 -7.72 10.10 -5.69
N GLU A 325 -8.47 10.98 -5.03
CA GLU A 325 -8.20 12.42 -4.94
C GLU A 325 -6.77 12.70 -4.48
N ALA A 326 -6.08 13.54 -5.24
CA ALA A 326 -4.71 13.95 -4.97
C ALA A 326 -4.54 15.45 -5.21
N HIS A 327 -3.45 16.02 -4.73
CA HIS A 327 -3.10 17.39 -5.08
C HIS A 327 -2.80 17.49 -6.57
N PRO A 328 -3.27 18.54 -7.27
CA PRO A 328 -2.89 18.79 -8.64
C PRO A 328 -1.36 19.03 -8.76
N ALA A 329 -0.70 18.36 -9.70
CA ALA A 329 0.74 18.44 -9.92
C ALA A 329 1.26 19.88 -10.14
N SER A 330 0.43 20.75 -10.75
CA SER A 330 0.76 22.17 -10.95
C SER A 330 0.89 22.97 -9.64
N TRP A 331 0.39 22.44 -8.53
CA TRP A 331 0.40 23.12 -7.23
C TRP A 331 1.40 22.47 -6.28
N TRP A 332 1.37 21.18 -6.17
CA TRP A 332 2.21 20.39 -5.32
C TRP A 332 1.84 18.91 -5.48
N ASP A 333 2.83 18.05 -5.58
CA ASP A 333 2.62 16.62 -5.68
C ASP A 333 3.64 15.88 -4.80
N ASP A 334 3.16 14.88 -4.06
CA ASP A 334 3.97 14.01 -3.22
C ASP A 334 3.84 12.52 -3.60
N GLY A 335 3.20 12.24 -4.73
CA GLY A 335 2.98 10.89 -5.23
C GLY A 335 1.90 10.10 -4.49
N ASN A 336 1.37 10.64 -3.39
CA ASN A 336 0.29 10.03 -2.61
C ASN A 336 -1.06 10.68 -2.96
N TYR A 337 -2.15 10.08 -2.51
CA TYR A 337 -3.45 10.74 -2.50
C TYR A 337 -3.61 11.59 -1.23
N ILE A 338 -4.59 12.45 -1.18
CA ILE A 338 -4.94 13.25 0.00
C ILE A 338 -5.95 12.49 0.89
N ALA A 339 -6.24 13.06 2.06
CA ALA A 339 -7.20 12.47 3.00
C ALA A 339 -8.56 12.12 2.40
N ALA A 340 -9.09 12.92 1.47
CA ALA A 340 -10.29 12.61 0.72
C ALA A 340 -10.13 11.31 -0.12
N GLY A 341 -8.94 11.12 -0.70
CA GLY A 341 -8.63 9.89 -1.44
C GLY A 341 -8.60 8.64 -0.56
N GLN A 342 -8.22 8.77 0.71
CA GLN A 342 -8.30 7.66 1.67
C GLN A 342 -9.76 7.21 1.90
N TRP A 343 -10.69 8.16 1.98
CA TRP A 343 -12.13 7.83 2.07
C TRP A 343 -12.58 7.07 0.83
N ARG A 344 -12.26 7.56 -0.37
CA ARG A 344 -12.60 6.89 -1.64
C ARG A 344 -12.02 5.48 -1.69
N ALA A 345 -10.72 5.32 -1.44
CA ALA A 345 -10.04 4.04 -1.51
C ALA A 345 -10.68 3.00 -0.58
N LEU A 346 -11.00 3.38 0.66
CA LEU A 346 -11.65 2.49 1.62
C LEU A 346 -13.13 2.22 1.30
N ASP A 347 -13.82 3.14 0.60
CA ASP A 347 -15.22 2.94 0.18
C ASP A 347 -15.36 2.20 -1.16
N LEU A 348 -14.29 2.14 -1.95
CA LEU A 348 -14.29 1.54 -3.29
C LEU A 348 -14.88 0.11 -3.35
N PRO A 349 -14.60 -0.79 -2.38
CA PRO A 349 -15.22 -2.12 -2.36
C PRO A 349 -16.74 -2.09 -2.26
N TYR A 350 -17.30 -1.11 -1.55
CA TYR A 350 -18.74 -0.92 -1.44
C TYR A 350 -19.32 -0.26 -2.69
N ALA A 351 -18.63 0.74 -3.19
CA ALA A 351 -19.00 1.52 -4.36
C ALA A 351 -19.13 0.66 -5.64
N LEU A 352 -18.21 -0.27 -5.83
CA LEU A 352 -18.16 -1.14 -7.01
C LEU A 352 -18.88 -2.48 -6.82
N ARG A 353 -19.44 -2.74 -5.65
CA ARG A 353 -20.16 -4.00 -5.37
C ARG A 353 -21.31 -4.23 -6.34
N GLY A 354 -21.26 -5.38 -7.03
CA GLY A 354 -22.28 -5.75 -8.02
C GLY A 354 -22.23 -4.99 -9.34
N LYS A 355 -21.33 -4.01 -9.48
CA LYS A 355 -21.10 -3.27 -10.74
C LYS A 355 -19.99 -3.91 -11.57
N ILE A 356 -18.94 -4.41 -10.92
CA ILE A 356 -17.82 -5.09 -11.55
C ILE A 356 -17.53 -6.43 -10.86
N GLN A 357 -16.82 -7.33 -11.56
CA GLN A 357 -16.45 -8.65 -11.03
C GLN A 357 -15.03 -9.03 -11.48
N PRO A 358 -14.00 -8.32 -11.04
CA PRO A 358 -12.63 -8.67 -11.39
C PRO A 358 -12.19 -9.97 -10.69
N THR A 359 -11.29 -10.69 -11.33
CA THR A 359 -10.63 -11.88 -10.77
C THR A 359 -9.24 -11.56 -10.22
N LEU A 360 -8.69 -10.41 -10.58
CA LEU A 360 -7.40 -9.91 -10.10
C LEU A 360 -7.33 -8.39 -10.23
N VAL A 361 -6.40 -7.79 -9.49
CA VAL A 361 -6.20 -6.34 -9.45
C VAL A 361 -4.78 -6.02 -9.91
N TYR A 362 -4.66 -4.96 -10.71
CA TYR A 362 -3.38 -4.42 -11.16
C TYR A 362 -3.23 -2.94 -10.84
N SER A 363 -2.02 -2.52 -10.60
CA SER A 363 -1.60 -1.12 -10.65
C SER A 363 -0.16 -1.02 -11.17
N ILE A 364 0.36 0.18 -11.30
CA ILE A 364 1.76 0.40 -11.70
C ILE A 364 2.69 0.27 -10.50
N ASP A 365 3.94 -0.08 -10.77
CA ASP A 365 4.99 -0.18 -9.75
C ASP A 365 5.16 1.16 -9.00
N PRO A 366 5.00 1.22 -7.66
CA PRO A 366 5.17 2.43 -6.87
C PRO A 366 6.61 2.96 -6.83
N ALA A 367 7.58 2.16 -7.26
CA ALA A 367 8.95 2.64 -7.48
C ALA A 367 9.05 3.71 -8.57
N GLN A 368 8.02 3.87 -9.39
CA GLN A 368 7.92 5.02 -10.29
C GLN A 368 7.96 6.31 -9.47
N VAL A 369 8.75 7.28 -9.92
CA VAL A 369 8.91 8.54 -9.22
C VAL A 369 8.35 9.68 -10.05
N LEU A 370 7.64 10.60 -9.38
CA LEU A 370 7.24 11.87 -9.95
C LEU A 370 8.20 12.97 -9.54
N PRO A 371 8.52 13.92 -10.44
CA PRO A 371 9.13 15.17 -10.01
C PRO A 371 8.20 15.89 -9.06
N GLY A 372 8.71 16.31 -7.92
CA GLY A 372 7.98 17.15 -6.98
C GLY A 372 7.50 18.43 -7.63
N GLY A 373 6.32 18.92 -7.23
CA GLY A 373 5.75 20.16 -7.77
C GLY A 373 6.66 21.37 -7.56
N THR A 374 6.32 22.49 -8.18
CA THR A 374 7.13 23.72 -8.32
C THR A 374 7.70 24.31 -7.03
N SER A 375 7.23 23.90 -5.86
CA SER A 375 7.73 24.33 -4.54
C SER A 375 8.92 23.52 -4.03
N GLN A 376 9.26 22.41 -4.69
CA GLN A 376 10.35 21.51 -4.28
C GLN A 376 11.18 21.10 -5.51
N GLU A 377 11.79 22.08 -6.14
CA GLU A 377 12.69 21.83 -7.27
C GLU A 377 13.73 20.76 -6.90
N GLY A 378 13.81 19.69 -7.71
CA GLY A 378 14.73 18.58 -7.53
C GLY A 378 14.28 17.49 -6.55
N SER A 379 13.07 17.54 -6.02
CA SER A 379 12.49 16.45 -5.25
C SER A 379 11.68 15.51 -6.13
N PHE A 380 11.82 14.22 -5.88
CA PHE A 380 11.07 13.16 -6.54
C PHE A 380 10.39 12.29 -5.50
N TYR A 381 9.17 11.86 -5.78
CA TYR A 381 8.37 11.06 -4.87
C TYR A 381 7.89 9.77 -5.53
N SER A 382 7.81 8.70 -4.77
CA SER A 382 7.22 7.44 -5.21
C SER A 382 5.74 7.63 -5.55
N TYR A 383 5.29 7.06 -6.68
CA TYR A 383 3.92 7.24 -7.15
C TYR A 383 3.00 6.15 -6.58
N VAL A 384 2.62 6.30 -5.32
CA VAL A 384 1.91 5.26 -4.57
C VAL A 384 0.38 5.34 -4.66
N ARG A 385 -0.17 6.49 -5.08
CA ARG A 385 -1.62 6.73 -5.03
C ARG A 385 -2.45 5.79 -5.90
N THR A 386 -1.95 5.36 -7.05
CA THR A 386 -2.65 4.40 -7.92
C THR A 386 -2.81 3.04 -7.23
N ASN A 387 -1.74 2.60 -6.58
CA ASN A 387 -1.69 1.34 -5.83
C ASN A 387 -2.68 1.36 -4.67
N LEU A 388 -2.55 2.37 -3.81
CA LEU A 388 -3.30 2.49 -2.57
C LEU A 388 -4.79 2.80 -2.82
N THR A 389 -5.18 3.23 -4.02
CA THR A 389 -6.58 3.40 -4.40
C THR A 389 -7.30 2.06 -4.55
N VAL A 390 -6.70 1.09 -5.23
CA VAL A 390 -7.36 -0.19 -5.58
C VAL A 390 -6.96 -1.34 -4.66
N LEU A 391 -5.94 -1.18 -3.83
CA LEU A 391 -5.51 -2.20 -2.87
C LEU A 391 -6.60 -2.57 -1.85
N PRO A 392 -7.34 -1.62 -1.24
CA PRO A 392 -8.46 -1.96 -0.36
C PRO A 392 -9.56 -2.78 -1.05
N TYR A 393 -9.78 -2.57 -2.36
CA TYR A 393 -10.70 -3.41 -3.12
C TYR A 393 -10.20 -4.86 -3.23
N ALA A 394 -8.91 -5.05 -3.50
CA ALA A 394 -8.30 -6.39 -3.54
C ALA A 394 -8.41 -7.10 -2.18
N ILE A 395 -8.13 -6.39 -1.09
CA ILE A 395 -8.22 -6.89 0.28
C ILE A 395 -9.66 -7.32 0.62
N ALA A 396 -10.63 -6.46 0.36
CA ALA A 396 -12.04 -6.71 0.70
C ALA A 396 -12.65 -7.91 -0.06
N ASN A 397 -12.10 -8.24 -1.21
CA ASN A 397 -12.60 -9.31 -2.09
C ASN A 397 -11.66 -10.51 -2.19
N ASP A 398 -10.61 -10.58 -1.36
CA ASP A 398 -9.60 -11.66 -1.37
C ASP A 398 -8.98 -11.89 -2.75
N LEU A 399 -8.74 -10.84 -3.52
CA LEU A 399 -8.21 -10.91 -4.88
C LEU A 399 -6.68 -10.82 -4.89
N PRO A 400 -6.02 -11.52 -5.84
CA PRO A 400 -4.63 -11.29 -6.14
C PRO A 400 -4.39 -9.83 -6.54
N TYR A 401 -3.29 -9.27 -6.05
CA TYR A 401 -2.82 -7.94 -6.40
C TYR A 401 -1.47 -8.03 -7.10
N ASN A 402 -1.32 -7.34 -8.23
CA ASN A 402 -0.12 -7.37 -9.04
C ASN A 402 0.32 -5.96 -9.43
N LEU A 403 1.59 -5.83 -9.74
CA LEU A 403 2.16 -4.59 -10.25
C LEU A 403 2.61 -4.79 -11.69
N ALA A 404 2.18 -3.88 -12.55
CA ALA A 404 2.75 -3.77 -13.89
C ALA A 404 4.04 -2.96 -13.79
N ALA A 405 5.13 -3.49 -14.36
CA ALA A 405 6.51 -2.98 -14.12
C ALA A 405 6.63 -1.61 -14.64
N SER A 406 6.15 -0.80 -15.16
CA SER A 406 6.36 0.60 -15.57
C SER A 406 5.72 0.95 -16.90
N PHE A 407 4.63 1.63 -16.80
CA PHE A 407 4.16 2.41 -17.94
C PHE A 407 4.40 3.87 -17.59
N GLU A 408 5.46 4.41 -18.13
CA GLU A 408 5.99 5.75 -17.86
C GLU A 408 4.99 6.78 -17.35
N LEU A 409 5.21 7.24 -16.14
CA LEU A 409 4.54 8.42 -15.61
C LEU A 409 5.10 9.71 -16.20
N LEU A 410 6.36 9.68 -16.61
CA LEU A 410 7.07 10.81 -17.22
C LEU A 410 7.19 10.59 -18.73
N ALA A 411 6.08 10.67 -19.43
CA ALA A 411 6.06 10.53 -20.88
C ALA A 411 6.83 11.67 -21.56
N GLN A 412 8.10 11.42 -21.86
CA GLN A 412 8.84 12.26 -22.80
C GLN A 412 8.43 12.00 -24.26
N ASN A 413 7.75 10.86 -24.54
CA ASN A 413 7.21 10.50 -25.84
C ASN A 413 5.93 9.65 -25.68
N PRO A 414 4.74 10.25 -25.65
CA PRO A 414 3.46 9.58 -25.36
C PRO A 414 3.10 8.31 -26.15
N PRO A 415 3.45 8.10 -27.44
CA PRO A 415 2.98 6.91 -28.14
C PRO A 415 3.57 5.60 -27.63
N ALA A 416 4.85 5.56 -27.26
CA ALA A 416 5.53 4.30 -26.91
C ALA A 416 5.05 3.67 -25.59
N PRO A 417 4.90 4.43 -24.48
CA PRO A 417 4.36 3.90 -23.23
C PRO A 417 2.92 3.41 -23.37
N ALA A 418 2.07 4.17 -24.06
CA ALA A 418 0.68 3.79 -24.28
C ALA A 418 0.57 2.49 -25.08
N THR A 419 1.39 2.29 -26.09
CA THR A 419 1.46 1.04 -26.87
C THR A 419 1.97 -0.12 -25.99
N ALA A 420 2.98 0.11 -25.15
CA ALA A 420 3.50 -0.91 -24.25
C ALA A 420 2.43 -1.35 -23.24
N ALA A 421 1.70 -0.40 -22.65
CA ALA A 421 0.60 -0.66 -21.73
C ALA A 421 -0.54 -1.43 -22.43
N SER A 422 -0.94 -0.98 -23.63
CA SER A 422 -1.95 -1.66 -24.43
C SER A 422 -1.54 -3.10 -24.74
N ASN A 423 -0.31 -3.33 -25.18
CA ASN A 423 0.17 -4.67 -25.44
C ASN A 423 0.22 -5.54 -24.19
N PHE A 424 0.67 -5.00 -23.06
CA PHE A 424 0.72 -5.73 -21.81
C PHE A 424 -0.65 -6.24 -21.37
N PHE A 425 -1.65 -5.36 -21.37
CA PHE A 425 -2.98 -5.74 -20.89
C PHE A 425 -3.78 -6.55 -21.91
N PHE A 426 -3.68 -6.28 -23.20
CA PHE A 426 -4.64 -6.78 -24.19
C PHE A 426 -4.10 -7.82 -25.18
N THR A 427 -2.80 -8.14 -25.12
CA THR A 427 -2.19 -9.10 -26.05
C THR A 427 -1.42 -10.22 -25.35
N GLY A 428 -1.00 -11.23 -26.13
CA GLY A 428 -0.16 -12.34 -25.64
C GLY A 428 -0.93 -13.44 -24.90
N GLU A 429 -2.26 -13.40 -24.95
CA GLU A 429 -3.17 -14.38 -24.33
C GLU A 429 -3.09 -14.46 -22.79
N THR A 430 -2.25 -13.63 -22.16
CA THR A 430 -1.97 -13.66 -20.71
C THR A 430 -3.23 -13.48 -19.86
N PHE A 431 -4.10 -12.59 -20.27
CA PHE A 431 -5.32 -12.27 -19.54
C PHE A 431 -6.59 -12.80 -20.22
N SER A 432 -6.44 -13.73 -21.18
CA SER A 432 -7.60 -14.40 -21.76
C SER A 432 -8.43 -15.13 -20.69
N ASN A 433 -9.75 -14.97 -20.77
CA ASN A 433 -10.72 -15.46 -19.78
C ASN A 433 -10.54 -14.87 -18.37
N GLN A 434 -9.98 -13.66 -18.27
CA GLN A 434 -9.78 -12.94 -17.02
C GLN A 434 -10.60 -11.66 -16.98
N SER A 435 -10.84 -11.20 -15.78
CA SER A 435 -11.42 -9.89 -15.54
C SER A 435 -10.52 -9.11 -14.56
N LEU A 436 -10.07 -7.93 -14.98
CA LEU A 436 -9.10 -7.12 -14.26
C LEU A 436 -9.73 -5.84 -13.73
N LEU A 437 -9.36 -5.42 -12.51
CA LEU A 437 -9.48 -4.04 -12.06
C LEU A 437 -8.09 -3.40 -12.12
N VAL A 438 -7.96 -2.29 -12.83
CA VAL A 438 -6.68 -1.59 -13.00
C VAL A 438 -6.81 -0.17 -12.44
N GLY A 439 -6.04 0.11 -11.39
CA GLY A 439 -5.90 1.47 -10.85
C GLY A 439 -4.77 2.21 -11.55
N TRP A 440 -5.07 3.34 -12.18
CA TRP A 440 -4.08 4.09 -12.94
C TRP A 440 -4.30 5.60 -12.92
N GLU A 441 -3.68 6.28 -13.86
CA GLU A 441 -3.61 7.72 -14.01
C GLU A 441 -4.46 8.16 -15.22
N HIS A 442 -5.28 9.21 -15.05
CA HIS A 442 -6.27 9.64 -16.04
C HIS A 442 -5.66 10.11 -17.36
N ASP A 443 -4.43 10.63 -17.35
CA ASP A 443 -3.72 11.04 -18.58
C ASP A 443 -3.13 9.85 -19.35
N HIS A 444 -3.03 8.66 -18.73
CA HIS A 444 -2.46 7.46 -19.34
C HIS A 444 -3.52 6.47 -19.82
N ILE A 445 -4.71 6.46 -19.20
CA ILE A 445 -5.82 5.57 -19.61
C ILE A 445 -6.25 5.84 -21.05
N PRO A 446 -6.62 7.07 -21.46
CA PRO A 446 -7.07 7.33 -22.83
C PRO A 446 -6.03 7.02 -23.91
N PRO A 447 -4.75 7.41 -23.78
CA PRO A 447 -3.71 7.03 -24.74
C PRO A 447 -3.55 5.51 -24.89
N THR A 448 -3.62 4.76 -23.78
CA THR A 448 -3.52 3.28 -23.78
C THR A 448 -4.68 2.65 -24.54
N VAL A 449 -5.91 3.11 -24.27
CA VAL A 449 -7.12 2.65 -24.97
C VAL A 449 -7.07 3.05 -26.46
N ASN A 450 -6.57 4.23 -26.76
CA ASN A 450 -6.41 4.68 -28.16
C ASN A 450 -5.32 3.90 -28.91
N ALA A 451 -4.26 3.47 -28.23
CA ALA A 451 -3.25 2.57 -28.81
C ALA A 451 -3.88 1.19 -29.14
N LEU A 452 -4.75 0.68 -28.25
CA LEU A 452 -5.52 -0.53 -28.53
C LEU A 452 -6.42 -0.37 -29.75
N LEU A 453 -7.21 0.71 -29.81
CA LEU A 453 -8.08 1.01 -30.95
C LEU A 453 -7.30 1.11 -32.27
N ALA A 454 -6.17 1.79 -32.25
CA ALA A 454 -5.31 1.94 -33.43
C ALA A 454 -4.76 0.60 -33.94
N SER A 455 -4.64 -0.42 -33.10
CA SER A 455 -4.14 -1.74 -33.49
C SER A 455 -5.11 -2.50 -34.40
N TYR A 456 -6.41 -2.18 -34.35
CA TYR A 456 -7.45 -2.92 -35.09
C TYR A 456 -7.51 -2.54 -36.57
N HIS A 457 -6.85 -1.50 -37.03
CA HIS A 457 -6.98 -0.98 -38.37
C HIS A 457 -8.44 -0.75 -38.81
N GLY A 458 -8.73 0.09 -39.71
CA GLY A 458 -10.08 0.37 -40.19
C GLY A 458 -10.51 1.81 -39.94
N LYS A 459 -11.80 2.02 -39.64
CA LYS A 459 -12.31 3.36 -39.38
C LYS A 459 -11.66 3.95 -38.13
N GLU A 460 -11.05 5.13 -38.24
CA GLU A 460 -10.46 5.82 -37.09
C GLU A 460 -11.55 6.12 -36.03
N GLN A 461 -11.35 5.56 -34.88
CA GLN A 461 -12.13 5.81 -33.66
C GLN A 461 -11.14 6.14 -32.54
N SER A 462 -11.52 7.06 -31.67
CA SER A 462 -10.74 7.40 -30.51
C SER A 462 -11.63 7.56 -29.28
N ALA A 463 -11.18 7.07 -28.15
CA ALA A 463 -11.77 7.38 -26.86
C ALA A 463 -11.49 8.86 -26.50
N PRO A 464 -12.40 9.54 -25.81
CA PRO A 464 -12.20 10.93 -25.37
C PRO A 464 -11.06 11.03 -24.35
N ASN A 465 -10.60 12.25 -24.07
CA ASN A 465 -9.77 12.49 -22.90
C ASN A 465 -10.56 12.25 -21.61
N TRP A 466 -9.87 11.85 -20.57
CA TRP A 466 -10.45 11.74 -19.24
C TRP A 466 -10.49 13.12 -18.58
N PRO A 467 -11.63 13.58 -18.08
CA PRO A 467 -11.72 14.90 -17.43
C PRO A 467 -10.89 14.97 -16.13
N ASP A 468 -10.21 16.09 -15.90
CA ASP A 468 -9.36 16.29 -14.73
C ASP A 468 -10.12 16.23 -13.39
N ASP A 469 -11.40 16.58 -13.39
CA ASP A 469 -12.26 16.57 -12.22
C ASP A 469 -13.06 15.27 -12.03
N ASP A 470 -12.87 14.29 -12.94
CA ASP A 470 -13.57 13.01 -12.88
C ASP A 470 -12.73 11.95 -12.15
N PHE A 471 -13.15 11.64 -10.94
CA PHE A 471 -12.63 10.53 -10.11
C PHE A 471 -13.65 9.38 -10.00
N ASP A 472 -14.83 9.51 -10.62
CA ASP A 472 -15.98 8.63 -10.40
C ASP A 472 -16.17 7.58 -11.50
N THR A 473 -15.78 7.91 -12.72
CA THR A 473 -16.01 7.07 -13.89
C THR A 473 -15.15 5.81 -13.88
N VAL A 474 -15.73 4.71 -14.36
CA VAL A 474 -15.04 3.44 -14.65
C VAL A 474 -15.12 3.19 -16.15
N TRP A 475 -13.97 3.11 -16.82
CA TRP A 475 -13.95 2.65 -18.21
C TRP A 475 -13.92 1.13 -18.25
N THR A 476 -14.74 0.55 -19.10
CA THR A 476 -14.82 -0.89 -19.31
C THR A 476 -14.34 -1.22 -20.70
N VAL A 477 -13.27 -2.00 -20.80
CA VAL A 477 -12.74 -2.55 -22.06
C VAL A 477 -13.02 -4.04 -22.09
N LYS A 478 -13.68 -4.53 -23.15
CA LYS A 478 -14.02 -5.94 -23.33
C LYS A 478 -13.50 -6.47 -24.66
N LEU A 479 -12.89 -7.62 -24.58
CA LEU A 479 -12.57 -8.46 -25.74
C LEU A 479 -13.44 -9.72 -25.69
N ASP A 480 -14.18 -10.01 -26.76
CA ASP A 480 -14.98 -11.22 -26.85
C ASP A 480 -14.14 -12.47 -27.21
N ASP A 481 -14.77 -13.60 -27.44
CA ASP A 481 -14.13 -14.87 -27.85
C ASP A 481 -13.47 -14.82 -29.22
N ASN A 482 -13.81 -13.85 -30.06
CA ASN A 482 -13.22 -13.60 -31.37
C ASN A 482 -12.18 -12.45 -31.33
N GLY A 483 -11.97 -11.82 -30.19
CA GLY A 483 -11.11 -10.64 -30.03
C GLY A 483 -11.76 -9.34 -30.53
N ASN A 484 -13.08 -9.32 -30.76
CA ASN A 484 -13.78 -8.05 -31.03
C ASN A 484 -13.78 -7.18 -29.79
N LEU A 485 -13.64 -5.87 -30.00
CA LEU A 485 -13.44 -4.89 -28.93
C LEU A 485 -14.72 -4.09 -28.66
N SER A 486 -15.03 -3.92 -27.39
CA SER A 486 -16.04 -2.98 -26.91
C SER A 486 -15.47 -2.14 -25.77
N ILE A 487 -15.68 -0.82 -25.81
CA ILE A 487 -15.22 0.12 -24.80
C ILE A 487 -16.36 1.05 -24.43
N ASP A 488 -16.59 1.23 -23.15
CA ASP A 488 -17.58 2.19 -22.66
C ASP A 488 -17.17 2.79 -21.29
N ASN A 489 -17.84 3.87 -20.91
CA ASN A 489 -17.73 4.51 -19.60
C ASN A 489 -19.08 4.62 -18.88
N ALA A 490 -19.96 3.64 -19.10
CA ALA A 490 -21.29 3.65 -18.51
C ALA A 490 -21.31 3.29 -17.01
N THR A 491 -20.25 2.70 -16.51
CA THR A 491 -20.09 2.34 -15.09
C THR A 491 -19.40 3.46 -14.33
N CYS A 492 -19.74 3.61 -13.05
CA CYS A 492 -19.11 4.57 -12.14
C CYS A 492 -19.03 4.02 -10.72
N GLU A 493 -18.19 4.63 -9.91
CA GLU A 493 -18.13 4.35 -8.48
C GLU A 493 -19.38 4.87 -7.75
N GLY A 494 -19.83 6.06 -8.06
CA GLY A 494 -20.92 6.76 -7.38
C GLY A 494 -20.43 7.50 -6.12
N ILE A 495 -19.15 7.85 -6.06
CA ILE A 495 -18.54 8.56 -4.93
C ILE A 495 -18.33 10.03 -5.30
N ASN A 496 -19.00 10.92 -4.57
CA ASN A 496 -18.91 12.36 -4.81
C ASN A 496 -17.65 12.95 -4.14
N SER A 497 -16.62 13.31 -4.90
CA SER A 497 -15.40 13.96 -4.42
C SER A 497 -15.68 15.19 -3.55
N ALA A 498 -16.70 15.99 -3.90
CA ALA A 498 -17.06 17.20 -3.14
C ALA A 498 -17.68 16.89 -1.76
N ALA A 499 -18.15 15.67 -1.54
CA ALA A 499 -18.72 15.24 -0.27
C ALA A 499 -17.69 14.54 0.64
N LEU A 500 -16.50 14.21 0.11
CA LEU A 500 -15.46 13.54 0.88
C LEU A 500 -14.85 14.48 1.92
N PRO A 501 -14.66 14.02 3.16
CA PRO A 501 -14.05 14.84 4.20
C PRO A 501 -12.58 15.19 3.86
N PRO A 502 -12.13 16.40 4.20
CA PRO A 502 -10.73 16.82 3.99
C PRO A 502 -9.74 16.22 5.02
N THR A 503 -10.26 15.53 6.03
CA THR A 503 -9.49 14.82 7.05
C THR A 503 -9.65 13.31 6.89
N PRO A 504 -8.63 12.49 7.16
CA PRO A 504 -8.75 11.05 7.00
C PRO A 504 -9.80 10.45 7.95
N PRO A 505 -10.39 9.29 7.59
CA PRO A 505 -11.31 8.60 8.47
C PRO A 505 -10.61 8.23 9.79
N GLN A 506 -11.35 8.29 10.89
CA GLN A 506 -10.86 7.90 12.23
C GLN A 506 -11.52 6.58 12.63
N PHE A 507 -10.71 5.61 13.04
CA PHE A 507 -11.10 4.25 13.44
C PHE A 507 -10.83 3.99 14.91
#